data_ce863ace4ea361be835598f27711c3d7
#
_entry.id   ce863ace4ea361be835598f27711c3d7
#
_cell.length_a   1.000
_cell.length_b   1.000
_cell.length_c   1.000
_cell.angle_alpha   90.00
_cell.angle_beta   90.00
_cell.angle_gamma   90.00
#
_symmetry.space_group_name_H-M   'P 1'
#
loop_
_entity.id
_entity.type
_entity.pdbx_description
1 polymer ?
#
loop_
_entity_poly.entity_id
_entity_poly.type
_entity_poly.pdbx_seq_one_letter_code
_entity_poly.pdbx_strand_id
1 'polypeptide(L)'
;MTNEAFSALPDPISSALTARGFTELTAVQKAVVGAESQGRDLRISSQTGSGKTVAIGLALASHFIERLEHPASNKNAKSKDSKKSGPPRKPRSSAAHPTALVIVPTRELAAQVRGELQWLYANLRGLNVEVVTGGTSIEMERRAPSRGPGLIVGTPGRLLDHMRNHAIDCDSIEHVILDEADQMLDMGFREELEDILKQLPESRASHLMSATFPRAVVHLANQYQKNVLTLEGTRLGVANADIRHIAYAIRRHETYAALVNVLLLAGDSRCLLFVNRRVDATELAEKLASDGFAAAPFSGELPQAQRTRTLAAFRSGTFNILVSTDVAARGIDVPDISTVVHIDPPRNSDAYIHRSGRTGRAGRTGQSILFVAGPDSRKMARMLQAARIEVSWQPVPKPDKVHKALVKQARREMHVRLAEDAPTEAQLIYAKQLIEERDATHVVATLLEMAKPKPPREPMNVVGLDPFADDRSKRRGAGSGTTRGGHTGFSGSGAPGPGPGGFTRFLVSWGEQTGATPSRLLSHICRRGGLDSHQVGSIRISAKSSTVDVASDVADAFETRARRPDRRDPGITVQRDKARPGSSSSSSKAGGKGKGIGFSKPPTGPSREPRYPNANRPGRPDHLKRKNPRRTASR
;
A
#
# COMPACT_ATOMS: atom_id res chain seq x y z
N MET A 1 40.05 -0.42 19.22
CA MET A 1 39.69 -1.82 19.55
C MET A 1 38.80 -2.31 18.43
N THR A 2 39.30 -3.17 17.58
CA THR A 2 38.51 -3.83 16.52
C THR A 2 37.51 -4.76 17.21
N ASN A 3 36.25 -4.56 16.97
CA ASN A 3 35.17 -5.36 17.55
C ASN A 3 35.28 -6.76 16.90
N GLU A 4 35.50 -7.83 17.68
CA GLU A 4 35.61 -9.22 17.18
C GLU A 4 34.45 -9.61 16.25
N ALA A 5 33.29 -8.97 16.42
CA ALA A 5 32.11 -9.17 15.56
C ALA A 5 32.32 -8.79 14.09
N PHE A 6 33.36 -8.01 13.75
CA PHE A 6 33.65 -7.54 12.38
C PHE A 6 35.00 -8.01 11.83
N SER A 7 35.66 -8.96 12.50
CA SER A 7 36.99 -9.47 12.12
C SER A 7 37.05 -10.09 10.70
N ALA A 8 35.92 -10.55 10.18
CA ALA A 8 35.83 -11.09 8.82
C ALA A 8 35.65 -10.01 7.73
N LEU A 9 35.54 -8.73 8.12
CA LEU A 9 35.32 -7.63 7.20
C LEU A 9 36.61 -6.82 6.96
N PRO A 10 36.80 -6.26 5.74
CA PRO A 10 37.91 -5.35 5.47
C PRO A 10 37.91 -4.14 6.42
N ASP A 11 39.08 -3.67 6.82
CA ASP A 11 39.26 -2.55 7.77
C ASP A 11 38.45 -1.30 7.47
N PRO A 12 38.38 -0.79 6.21
CA PRO A 12 37.58 0.39 5.90
C PRO A 12 36.09 0.23 6.23
N ILE A 13 35.56 -1.00 6.07
CA ILE A 13 34.14 -1.31 6.29
C ILE A 13 33.88 -1.54 7.78
N SER A 14 34.73 -2.30 8.46
CA SER A 14 34.60 -2.55 9.90
C SER A 14 34.69 -1.25 10.72
N SER A 15 35.60 -0.35 10.33
CA SER A 15 35.72 0.99 10.94
C SER A 15 34.47 1.85 10.70
N ALA A 16 33.85 1.81 9.52
CA ALA A 16 32.62 2.54 9.21
C ALA A 16 31.43 2.03 10.05
N LEU A 17 31.29 0.70 10.19
CA LEU A 17 30.26 0.09 11.04
C LEU A 17 30.41 0.47 12.51
N THR A 18 31.65 0.39 13.02
CA THR A 18 31.97 0.77 14.41
C THR A 18 31.67 2.24 14.67
N ALA A 19 32.08 3.14 13.77
CA ALA A 19 31.80 4.57 13.87
C ALA A 19 30.29 4.89 13.85
N ARG A 20 29.49 4.05 13.21
CA ARG A 20 28.02 4.16 13.17
C ARG A 20 27.31 3.56 14.39
N GLY A 21 28.06 2.92 15.29
CA GLY A 21 27.53 2.32 16.53
C GLY A 21 26.97 0.92 16.35
N PHE A 22 27.35 0.21 15.27
CA PHE A 22 27.00 -1.20 15.15
C PHE A 22 27.80 -2.00 16.17
N THR A 23 27.11 -2.88 16.90
CA THR A 23 27.70 -3.82 17.86
C THR A 23 27.80 -5.23 17.28
N GLU A 24 26.88 -5.59 16.39
CA GLU A 24 26.83 -6.87 15.70
C GLU A 24 26.16 -6.75 14.31
N LEU A 25 26.37 -7.73 13.46
CA LEU A 25 25.70 -7.86 12.18
C LEU A 25 24.32 -8.49 12.34
N THR A 26 23.33 -8.03 11.59
CA THR A 26 22.02 -8.68 11.51
C THR A 26 22.10 -10.04 10.82
N ALA A 27 21.06 -10.87 10.94
CA ALA A 27 21.03 -12.20 10.33
C ALA A 27 21.31 -12.17 8.82
N VAL A 28 20.73 -11.21 8.08
CA VAL A 28 20.96 -11.07 6.63
C VAL A 28 22.39 -10.62 6.32
N GLN A 29 22.96 -9.74 7.13
CA GLN A 29 24.34 -9.28 6.97
C GLN A 29 25.33 -10.40 7.26
N LYS A 30 25.13 -11.19 8.35
CA LYS A 30 25.92 -12.39 8.66
C LYS A 30 25.85 -13.42 7.53
N ALA A 31 24.65 -13.65 6.97
CA ALA A 31 24.46 -14.57 5.86
C ALA A 31 25.23 -14.15 4.60
N VAL A 32 25.28 -12.85 4.31
CA VAL A 32 26.02 -12.31 3.15
C VAL A 32 27.52 -12.39 3.36
N VAL A 33 28.03 -12.02 4.54
CA VAL A 33 29.46 -12.05 4.86
C VAL A 33 30.00 -13.48 4.92
N GLY A 34 29.23 -14.40 5.51
CA GLY A 34 29.59 -15.82 5.60
C GLY A 34 29.41 -16.62 4.31
N ALA A 35 28.86 -16.00 3.26
CA ALA A 35 28.60 -16.68 2.01
C ALA A 35 29.84 -16.72 1.12
N GLU A 36 30.15 -17.89 0.55
CA GLU A 36 31.10 -18.00 -0.58
C GLU A 36 30.44 -17.42 -1.84
N SER A 37 30.39 -16.07 -1.89
CA SER A 37 29.63 -15.33 -2.90
C SER A 37 30.46 -14.97 -4.15
N GLN A 38 31.76 -15.21 -4.15
CA GLN A 38 32.62 -14.88 -5.28
C GLN A 38 32.15 -15.57 -6.58
N GLY A 39 31.83 -14.76 -7.59
CA GLY A 39 31.37 -15.24 -8.89
C GLY A 39 29.96 -15.85 -8.89
N ARG A 40 29.16 -15.64 -7.84
CA ARG A 40 27.79 -16.15 -7.73
C ARG A 40 26.77 -15.03 -7.61
N ASP A 41 25.61 -15.24 -8.21
CA ASP A 41 24.47 -14.35 -8.08
C ASP A 41 23.75 -14.62 -6.74
N LEU A 42 23.47 -13.55 -6.00
CA LEU A 42 22.80 -13.67 -4.70
C LEU A 42 21.29 -13.49 -4.86
N ARG A 43 20.53 -14.44 -4.30
CA ARG A 43 19.09 -14.33 -4.13
C ARG A 43 18.78 -14.24 -2.64
N ILE A 44 18.49 -13.05 -2.15
CA ILE A 44 18.37 -12.79 -0.71
C ILE A 44 16.92 -12.56 -0.34
N SER A 45 16.43 -13.41 0.55
CA SER A 45 15.12 -13.28 1.18
C SER A 45 15.24 -12.56 2.51
N SER A 46 14.65 -11.37 2.64
CA SER A 46 14.69 -10.63 3.90
C SER A 46 13.60 -9.58 4.01
N GLN A 47 13.03 -9.43 5.19
CA GLN A 47 11.98 -8.46 5.48
C GLN A 47 12.50 -7.02 5.43
N THR A 48 11.58 -6.04 5.27
CA THR A 48 11.94 -4.60 5.39
C THR A 48 12.40 -4.28 6.80
N GLY A 49 13.47 -3.45 6.91
CA GLY A 49 14.03 -3.08 8.22
C GLY A 49 15.03 -4.09 8.82
N SER A 50 15.39 -5.16 8.12
CA SER A 50 16.36 -6.16 8.56
C SER A 50 17.84 -5.79 8.32
N GLY A 51 18.12 -4.62 7.75
CA GLY A 51 19.49 -4.19 7.39
C GLY A 51 19.94 -4.63 6.00
N LYS A 52 18.99 -4.88 5.05
CA LYS A 52 19.28 -5.29 3.66
C LYS A 52 20.24 -4.35 2.94
N THR A 53 20.06 -3.05 3.08
CA THR A 53 20.90 -2.05 2.38
C THR A 53 22.37 -2.17 2.76
N VAL A 54 22.64 -2.35 4.05
CA VAL A 54 24.01 -2.61 4.52
C VAL A 54 24.51 -3.97 4.00
N ALA A 55 23.64 -4.99 3.96
CA ALA A 55 24.01 -6.31 3.40
C ALA A 55 24.40 -6.21 1.91
N ILE A 56 23.70 -5.40 1.10
CA ILE A 56 24.09 -5.08 -0.28
C ILE A 56 25.50 -4.48 -0.31
N GLY A 57 25.72 -3.48 0.55
CA GLY A 57 27.02 -2.84 0.66
C GLY A 57 28.13 -3.81 1.05
N LEU A 58 27.88 -4.72 1.97
CA LEU A 58 28.84 -5.76 2.36
C LEU A 58 29.14 -6.73 1.20
N ALA A 59 28.13 -7.11 0.41
CA ALA A 59 28.30 -7.96 -0.76
C ALA A 59 29.20 -7.35 -1.84
N LEU A 60 29.17 -6.01 -2.00
CA LEU A 60 29.96 -5.27 -2.98
C LEU A 60 31.31 -4.75 -2.46
N ALA A 61 31.58 -4.86 -1.16
CA ALA A 61 32.72 -4.24 -0.53
C ALA A 61 34.06 -4.73 -1.11
N SER A 62 34.25 -6.03 -1.25
CA SER A 62 35.46 -6.63 -1.80
C SER A 62 35.71 -6.18 -3.24
N HIS A 63 34.66 -6.15 -4.09
CA HIS A 63 34.74 -5.67 -5.46
C HIS A 63 35.26 -4.22 -5.55
N PHE A 64 34.74 -3.32 -4.72
CA PHE A 64 35.20 -1.92 -4.73
C PHE A 64 36.61 -1.74 -4.18
N ILE A 65 37.00 -2.51 -3.17
CA ILE A 65 38.34 -2.48 -2.59
C ILE A 65 39.37 -2.95 -3.64
N GLU A 66 39.17 -4.12 -4.25
CA GLU A 66 40.03 -4.64 -5.31
C GLU A 66 40.19 -3.66 -6.48
N ARG A 67 39.10 -3.00 -6.86
CA ARG A 67 39.11 -2.06 -7.96
C ARG A 67 39.83 -0.75 -7.64
N LEU A 68 39.80 -0.32 -6.38
CA LEU A 68 40.54 0.86 -5.92
C LEU A 68 42.03 0.57 -5.73
N GLU A 69 42.40 -0.64 -5.33
CA GLU A 69 43.79 -1.08 -5.18
C GLU A 69 44.46 -1.34 -6.53
N HIS A 70 43.70 -1.80 -7.55
CA HIS A 70 44.20 -2.16 -8.85
C HIS A 70 43.60 -1.33 -10.02
N PRO A 71 43.77 -0.02 -10.05
CA PRO A 71 43.15 0.85 -11.07
C PRO A 71 43.65 0.61 -12.50
N ALA A 72 44.73 -0.16 -12.67
CA ALA A 72 45.42 -0.35 -13.95
C ALA A 72 44.85 -1.51 -14.82
N SER A 73 44.03 -2.41 -14.29
CA SER A 73 43.53 -3.55 -15.06
C SER A 73 42.46 -3.22 -16.10
N ASN A 74 41.96 -2.00 -16.10
CA ASN A 74 40.88 -1.56 -17.00
C ASN A 74 41.38 -0.82 -18.27
N LYS A 75 42.69 -0.80 -18.56
CA LYS A 75 43.22 -0.21 -19.80
C LYS A 75 43.20 -1.14 -21.02
N ASN A 76 42.82 -2.40 -20.89
CA ASN A 76 42.88 -3.41 -21.93
C ASN A 76 41.57 -3.72 -22.66
N ALA A 77 40.49 -3.00 -22.42
CA ALA A 77 39.26 -3.08 -23.24
C ALA A 77 39.28 -2.09 -24.43
N LYS A 78 40.47 -1.76 -24.95
CA LYS A 78 40.56 -1.15 -26.29
C LYS A 78 40.56 -2.29 -27.31
N SER A 79 39.39 -2.54 -27.89
CA SER A 79 39.21 -3.40 -29.05
C SER A 79 40.29 -3.07 -30.11
N LYS A 80 41.17 -4.02 -30.38
CA LYS A 80 41.84 -4.13 -31.66
C LYS A 80 40.73 -4.46 -32.65
N ASP A 81 40.24 -3.45 -33.32
CA ASP A 81 39.78 -3.46 -34.72
C ASP A 81 38.93 -2.22 -34.99
N SER A 82 39.57 -1.26 -35.68
CA SER A 82 39.03 -0.58 -36.86
C SER A 82 39.90 0.63 -37.17
N LYS A 83 40.86 0.42 -38.04
CA LYS A 83 41.37 1.49 -38.91
C LYS A 83 40.25 1.93 -39.82
N LYS A 84 39.54 3.01 -39.45
CA LYS A 84 38.80 3.87 -40.39
C LYS A 84 39.07 5.32 -40.02
N SER A 85 39.87 5.96 -40.87
CA SER A 85 40.18 7.35 -40.89
C SER A 85 38.90 8.17 -41.14
N GLY A 86 38.47 8.93 -40.14
CA GLY A 86 37.48 9.98 -40.21
C GLY A 86 37.94 11.17 -39.39
N PRO A 87 37.49 12.41 -39.68
CA PRO A 87 37.95 13.61 -38.97
C PRO A 87 37.66 13.54 -37.48
N PRO A 88 38.44 14.18 -36.59
CA PRO A 88 38.31 14.08 -35.14
C PRO A 88 36.94 14.60 -34.71
N ARG A 89 36.09 13.69 -34.28
CA ARG A 89 34.85 14.05 -33.59
C ARG A 89 35.21 14.69 -32.24
N LYS A 90 34.59 15.86 -31.94
CA LYS A 90 34.67 16.52 -30.63
C LYS A 90 34.45 15.48 -29.54
N PRO A 91 35.18 15.49 -28.40
CA PRO A 91 34.99 14.56 -27.33
C PRO A 91 33.52 14.62 -26.90
N ARG A 92 32.79 13.52 -27.10
CA ARG A 92 31.45 13.34 -26.51
C ARG A 92 31.61 13.49 -25.01
N SER A 93 30.75 14.25 -24.35
CA SER A 93 30.67 14.38 -22.89
C SER A 93 30.85 13.00 -22.29
N SER A 94 31.83 12.85 -21.39
CA SER A 94 32.17 11.55 -20.79
C SER A 94 30.93 10.93 -20.15
N ALA A 95 30.46 9.82 -20.70
CA ALA A 95 29.48 8.97 -20.01
C ALA A 95 30.07 8.56 -18.66
N ALA A 96 29.24 8.43 -17.65
CA ALA A 96 29.64 7.84 -16.37
C ALA A 96 29.96 6.35 -16.59
N HIS A 97 31.01 5.86 -15.96
CA HIS A 97 31.43 4.46 -16.00
C HIS A 97 31.26 3.80 -14.62
N PRO A 98 30.03 3.66 -14.10
CA PRO A 98 29.80 2.98 -12.84
C PRO A 98 30.04 1.48 -13.01
N THR A 99 30.53 0.82 -11.96
CA THR A 99 30.73 -0.63 -11.97
C THR A 99 29.59 -1.38 -11.31
N ALA A 100 28.77 -0.68 -10.52
CA ALA A 100 27.60 -1.26 -9.88
C ALA A 100 26.34 -0.38 -10.05
N LEU A 101 25.21 -1.06 -10.20
CA LEU A 101 23.90 -0.45 -10.36
C LEU A 101 22.93 -1.04 -9.32
N VAL A 102 22.31 -0.20 -8.51
CA VAL A 102 21.23 -0.59 -7.57
C VAL A 102 19.90 -0.04 -8.05
N ILE A 103 18.96 -0.91 -8.33
CA ILE A 103 17.62 -0.57 -8.83
C ILE A 103 16.62 -0.72 -7.69
N VAL A 104 15.85 0.33 -7.44
CA VAL A 104 14.88 0.40 -6.34
C VAL A 104 13.54 0.96 -6.82
N PRO A 105 12.39 0.59 -6.18
CA PRO A 105 11.06 0.98 -6.65
C PRO A 105 10.75 2.48 -6.53
N THR A 106 11.33 3.18 -5.54
CA THR A 106 10.91 4.54 -5.20
C THR A 106 12.11 5.48 -5.01
N ARG A 107 11.86 6.78 -5.20
CA ARG A 107 12.85 7.86 -5.02
C ARG A 107 13.32 7.96 -3.58
N GLU A 108 12.39 7.78 -2.65
CA GLU A 108 12.65 7.82 -1.21
C GLU A 108 13.61 6.70 -0.81
N LEU A 109 13.37 5.47 -1.31
CA LEU A 109 14.27 4.34 -1.07
C LEU A 109 15.63 4.55 -1.75
N ALA A 110 15.67 5.12 -2.97
CA ALA A 110 16.93 5.45 -3.63
C ALA A 110 17.79 6.41 -2.81
N ALA A 111 17.17 7.47 -2.26
CA ALA A 111 17.87 8.43 -1.40
C ALA A 111 18.36 7.78 -0.09
N GLN A 112 17.55 6.88 0.49
CA GLN A 112 17.92 6.12 1.68
C GLN A 112 19.10 5.17 1.40
N VAL A 113 19.01 4.34 0.35
CA VAL A 113 20.07 3.40 -0.05
C VAL A 113 21.37 4.16 -0.33
N ARG A 114 21.29 5.28 -1.05
CA ARG A 114 22.48 6.15 -1.25
C ARG A 114 23.08 6.58 0.08
N GLY A 115 22.27 7.10 1.00
CA GLY A 115 22.75 7.56 2.32
C GLY A 115 23.43 6.46 3.11
N GLU A 116 22.84 5.26 3.11
CA GLU A 116 23.39 4.09 3.80
C GLU A 116 24.71 3.62 3.15
N LEU A 117 24.80 3.56 1.84
CA LEU A 117 26.03 3.16 1.14
C LEU A 117 27.13 4.24 1.23
N GLN A 118 26.76 5.53 1.27
CA GLN A 118 27.73 6.62 1.43
C GLN A 118 28.48 6.55 2.75
N TRP A 119 27.78 6.34 3.90
CA TRP A 119 28.49 6.23 5.16
C TRP A 119 29.26 4.90 5.28
N LEU A 120 28.73 3.80 4.72
CA LEU A 120 29.41 2.50 4.75
C LEU A 120 30.75 2.54 4.00
N TYR A 121 30.77 3.27 2.87
CA TYR A 121 31.96 3.41 2.02
C TYR A 121 32.75 4.72 2.26
N ALA A 122 32.46 5.44 3.34
CA ALA A 122 33.12 6.72 3.64
C ALA A 122 34.64 6.62 3.69
N ASN A 123 35.20 5.48 4.09
CA ASN A 123 36.63 5.21 4.17
C ASN A 123 37.23 4.70 2.84
N LEU A 124 36.42 4.43 1.80
CA LEU A 124 36.89 4.05 0.48
C LEU A 124 37.10 5.31 -0.39
N ARG A 125 38.32 5.88 -0.34
CA ARG A 125 38.64 7.10 -1.08
C ARG A 125 38.53 6.88 -2.60
N GLY A 126 37.77 7.73 -3.27
CA GLY A 126 37.55 7.64 -4.71
C GLY A 126 36.30 6.93 -5.15
N LEU A 127 35.57 6.28 -4.23
CA LEU A 127 34.27 5.67 -4.52
C LEU A 127 33.15 6.70 -4.30
N ASN A 128 32.43 7.06 -5.37
CA ASN A 128 31.26 7.92 -5.30
C ASN A 128 29.98 7.10 -5.46
N VAL A 129 28.98 7.38 -4.63
CA VAL A 129 27.63 6.81 -4.71
C VAL A 129 26.67 7.91 -5.15
N GLU A 130 26.10 7.78 -6.34
CA GLU A 130 25.19 8.77 -6.90
C GLU A 130 23.76 8.24 -7.01
N VAL A 131 22.78 9.16 -7.02
CA VAL A 131 21.37 8.80 -7.14
C VAL A 131 20.76 9.39 -8.41
N VAL A 132 19.98 8.56 -9.12
CA VAL A 132 19.30 8.90 -10.36
C VAL A 132 17.82 8.56 -10.22
N THR A 133 16.97 9.59 -10.04
CA THR A 133 15.53 9.41 -9.81
C THR A 133 14.72 10.47 -10.54
N GLY A 134 13.50 10.15 -10.95
CA GLY A 134 12.63 11.12 -11.63
C GLY A 134 12.20 12.28 -10.72
N GLY A 135 11.77 13.40 -11.34
CA GLY A 135 11.21 14.56 -10.64
C GLY A 135 12.21 15.66 -10.28
N THR A 136 13.46 15.48 -10.63
CA THR A 136 14.52 16.51 -10.67
C THR A 136 14.79 16.93 -12.12
N SER A 137 15.39 18.11 -12.32
CA SER A 137 15.79 18.55 -13.66
C SER A 137 16.77 17.54 -14.29
N ILE A 138 16.47 17.07 -15.50
CA ILE A 138 17.32 16.17 -16.27
C ILE A 138 18.74 16.75 -16.44
N GLU A 139 18.86 18.07 -16.56
CA GLU A 139 20.16 18.75 -16.70
C GLU A 139 20.98 18.68 -15.41
N MET A 140 20.36 18.80 -14.25
CA MET A 140 21.04 18.63 -12.96
C MET A 140 21.45 17.18 -12.72
N GLU A 141 20.61 16.23 -13.10
CA GLU A 141 20.92 14.79 -12.99
C GLU A 141 22.01 14.35 -13.97
N ARG A 142 22.12 14.96 -15.16
CA ARG A 142 23.23 14.69 -16.10
C ARG A 142 24.61 15.04 -15.54
N ARG A 143 24.67 15.93 -14.53
CA ARG A 143 25.96 16.28 -13.87
C ARG A 143 26.36 15.22 -12.83
N ALA A 144 25.44 14.47 -12.27
CA ALA A 144 25.74 13.40 -11.31
C ALA A 144 26.56 12.26 -11.94
N PRO A 145 26.15 11.67 -13.09
CA PRO A 145 26.96 10.69 -13.79
C PRO A 145 28.34 11.21 -14.22
N SER A 146 28.47 12.50 -14.61
CA SER A 146 29.73 13.07 -15.05
C SER A 146 30.81 13.20 -13.95
N ARG A 147 30.44 12.95 -12.68
CA ARG A 147 31.42 12.94 -11.57
C ARG A 147 32.16 11.61 -11.40
N GLY A 148 31.93 10.65 -12.28
CA GLY A 148 32.57 9.34 -12.25
C GLY A 148 32.16 8.49 -11.05
N PRO A 149 30.85 8.24 -10.83
CA PRO A 149 30.41 7.40 -9.74
C PRO A 149 30.86 5.96 -9.95
N GLY A 150 31.31 5.30 -8.88
CA GLY A 150 31.55 3.85 -8.88
C GLY A 150 30.25 3.06 -8.77
N LEU A 151 29.23 3.65 -8.15
CA LEU A 151 27.91 3.05 -7.93
C LEU A 151 26.80 4.08 -8.19
N ILE A 152 25.78 3.64 -8.93
CA ILE A 152 24.55 4.41 -9.15
C ILE A 152 23.36 3.69 -8.51
N VAL A 153 22.56 4.43 -7.74
CA VAL A 153 21.29 3.99 -7.21
C VAL A 153 20.16 4.71 -7.96
N GLY A 154 19.15 3.98 -8.46
CA GLY A 154 18.10 4.66 -9.20
C GLY A 154 16.79 3.91 -9.30
N THR A 155 15.76 4.61 -9.81
CA THR A 155 14.46 4.03 -10.12
C THR A 155 14.41 3.56 -11.58
N PRO A 156 13.66 2.47 -11.91
CA PRO A 156 13.72 1.83 -13.21
C PRO A 156 13.57 2.79 -14.39
N GLY A 157 12.48 3.54 -14.48
CA GLY A 157 12.23 4.43 -15.63
C GLY A 157 13.32 5.48 -15.84
N ARG A 158 13.87 6.06 -14.75
CA ARG A 158 14.91 7.10 -14.89
C ARG A 158 16.29 6.52 -15.25
N LEU A 159 16.61 5.35 -14.73
CA LEU A 159 17.82 4.64 -15.15
C LEU A 159 17.77 4.31 -16.63
N LEU A 160 16.64 3.78 -17.10
CA LEU A 160 16.43 3.47 -18.51
C LEU A 160 16.54 4.71 -19.40
N ASP A 161 16.01 5.87 -18.97
CA ASP A 161 16.18 7.15 -19.67
C ASP A 161 17.65 7.54 -19.81
N HIS A 162 18.44 7.42 -18.75
CA HIS A 162 19.87 7.75 -18.77
C HIS A 162 20.68 6.76 -19.63
N MET A 163 20.34 5.48 -19.61
CA MET A 163 20.95 4.45 -20.45
C MET A 163 20.66 4.70 -21.94
N ARG A 164 19.39 4.94 -22.30
CA ARG A 164 18.96 5.26 -23.67
C ARG A 164 19.60 6.53 -24.21
N ASN A 165 19.88 7.50 -23.33
CA ASN A 165 20.58 8.74 -23.69
C ASN A 165 22.10 8.63 -23.61
N HIS A 166 22.66 7.44 -23.40
CA HIS A 166 24.09 7.18 -23.24
C HIS A 166 24.78 8.07 -22.18
N ALA A 167 24.06 8.45 -21.13
CA ALA A 167 24.62 9.15 -19.97
C ALA A 167 25.28 8.19 -18.99
N ILE A 168 24.89 6.91 -19.01
CA ILE A 168 25.49 5.80 -18.28
C ILE A 168 26.07 4.83 -19.31
N ASP A 169 27.33 4.45 -19.12
CA ASP A 169 27.96 3.40 -19.90
C ASP A 169 27.56 2.03 -19.36
N CYS A 170 26.71 1.35 -20.11
CA CYS A 170 26.18 0.04 -19.69
C CYS A 170 27.27 -1.04 -19.67
N ASP A 171 28.27 -0.94 -20.56
CA ASP A 171 29.35 -1.93 -20.68
C ASP A 171 30.30 -1.94 -19.46
N SER A 172 30.27 -0.88 -18.67
CA SER A 172 31.09 -0.78 -17.44
C SER A 172 30.47 -1.47 -16.22
N ILE A 173 29.20 -1.90 -16.30
CA ILE A 173 28.47 -2.48 -15.17
C ILE A 173 28.88 -3.94 -14.95
N GLU A 174 29.49 -4.21 -13.80
CA GLU A 174 29.90 -5.55 -13.36
C GLU A 174 28.92 -6.18 -12.36
N HIS A 175 28.17 -5.33 -11.61
CA HIS A 175 27.16 -5.76 -10.66
C HIS A 175 25.84 -5.03 -10.84
N VAL A 176 24.73 -5.76 -10.85
CA VAL A 176 23.38 -5.20 -10.76
C VAL A 176 22.64 -5.78 -9.55
N ILE A 177 22.01 -4.91 -8.78
CA ILE A 177 21.22 -5.27 -7.61
C ILE A 177 19.79 -4.78 -7.80
N LEU A 178 18.82 -5.70 -7.66
CA LEU A 178 17.40 -5.39 -7.61
C LEU A 178 16.96 -5.46 -6.15
N ASP A 179 16.68 -4.32 -5.52
CA ASP A 179 16.15 -4.29 -4.16
C ASP A 179 14.65 -4.01 -4.16
N GLU A 180 13.90 -4.71 -3.30
CA GLU A 180 12.43 -4.72 -3.27
C GLU A 180 11.83 -5.11 -4.64
N ALA A 181 12.35 -6.19 -5.26
CA ALA A 181 11.94 -6.64 -6.58
C ALA A 181 10.44 -6.95 -6.69
N ASP A 182 9.84 -7.50 -5.64
CA ASP A 182 8.41 -7.73 -5.53
C ASP A 182 7.61 -6.42 -5.66
N GLN A 183 8.05 -5.36 -5.02
CA GLN A 183 7.39 -4.06 -5.11
C GLN A 183 7.56 -3.41 -6.50
N MET A 184 8.72 -3.58 -7.15
CA MET A 184 8.91 -3.07 -8.52
C MET A 184 7.94 -3.73 -9.49
N LEU A 185 7.76 -5.04 -9.41
CA LEU A 185 6.82 -5.77 -10.27
C LEU A 185 5.36 -5.42 -9.97
N ASP A 186 5.00 -5.23 -8.69
CA ASP A 186 3.67 -4.77 -8.28
C ASP A 186 3.33 -3.36 -8.79
N MET A 187 4.35 -2.51 -8.96
CA MET A 187 4.20 -1.16 -9.51
C MET A 187 4.15 -1.14 -11.05
N GLY A 188 4.37 -2.28 -11.70
CA GLY A 188 4.31 -2.42 -13.14
C GLY A 188 5.63 -2.16 -13.87
N PHE A 189 6.76 -2.05 -13.17
CA PHE A 189 8.09 -1.78 -13.76
C PHE A 189 8.74 -3.00 -14.44
N ARG A 190 7.94 -3.99 -14.83
CA ARG A 190 8.47 -5.21 -15.45
C ARG A 190 9.23 -4.92 -16.75
N GLU A 191 8.62 -4.16 -17.63
CA GLU A 191 9.18 -3.85 -18.95
C GLU A 191 10.46 -3.05 -18.83
N GLU A 192 10.47 -2.02 -17.97
CA GLU A 192 11.66 -1.21 -17.73
C GLU A 192 12.82 -2.02 -17.13
N LEU A 193 12.52 -2.94 -16.19
CA LEU A 193 13.53 -3.83 -15.61
C LEU A 193 14.13 -4.76 -16.66
N GLU A 194 13.29 -5.40 -17.48
CA GLU A 194 13.74 -6.28 -18.55
C GLU A 194 14.58 -5.51 -19.58
N ASP A 195 14.18 -4.28 -19.95
CA ASP A 195 14.91 -3.43 -20.88
C ASP A 195 16.27 -2.96 -20.32
N ILE A 196 16.35 -2.66 -19.01
CA ILE A 196 17.62 -2.35 -18.34
C ILE A 196 18.53 -3.58 -18.37
N LEU A 197 18.02 -4.72 -17.92
CA LEU A 197 18.83 -5.95 -17.78
C LEU A 197 19.33 -6.48 -19.12
N LYS A 198 18.61 -6.28 -20.23
CA LYS A 198 19.05 -6.61 -21.60
C LYS A 198 20.20 -5.74 -22.11
N GLN A 199 20.32 -4.49 -21.63
CA GLN A 199 21.38 -3.58 -22.03
C GLN A 199 22.70 -3.78 -21.27
N LEU A 200 22.69 -4.55 -20.19
CA LEU A 200 23.85 -4.81 -19.36
C LEU A 200 24.65 -6.03 -19.85
N PRO A 201 25.98 -6.07 -19.64
CA PRO A 201 26.81 -7.20 -20.03
C PRO A 201 26.32 -8.54 -19.47
N GLU A 202 26.43 -9.60 -20.24
CA GLU A 202 26.06 -10.95 -19.79
C GLU A 202 26.96 -11.51 -18.69
N SER A 203 28.18 -11.00 -18.58
CA SER A 203 29.19 -11.41 -17.59
C SER A 203 28.94 -10.81 -16.20
N ARG A 204 28.00 -9.84 -16.08
CA ARG A 204 27.69 -9.19 -14.80
C ARG A 204 27.19 -10.17 -13.75
N ALA A 205 27.44 -9.88 -12.49
CA ALA A 205 26.76 -10.49 -11.36
C ALA A 205 25.40 -9.82 -11.14
N SER A 206 24.35 -10.62 -10.92
CA SER A 206 22.95 -10.15 -10.76
C SER A 206 22.42 -10.56 -9.39
N HIS A 207 22.26 -9.60 -8.49
CA HIS A 207 21.79 -9.85 -7.14
C HIS A 207 20.34 -9.39 -7.01
N LEU A 208 19.51 -10.20 -6.34
CA LEU A 208 18.09 -9.92 -6.13
C LEU A 208 17.75 -10.00 -4.65
N MET A 209 17.14 -8.94 -4.14
CA MET A 209 16.64 -8.86 -2.77
C MET A 209 15.13 -8.62 -2.78
N SER A 210 14.40 -9.40 -2.01
CA SER A 210 12.96 -9.28 -1.91
C SER A 210 12.45 -9.75 -0.56
N ALA A 211 11.35 -9.16 -0.10
CA ALA A 211 10.65 -9.62 1.09
C ALA A 211 9.74 -10.82 0.78
N THR A 212 9.25 -10.90 -0.45
CA THR A 212 8.39 -11.99 -0.93
C THR A 212 8.88 -12.48 -2.29
N PHE A 213 8.60 -13.76 -2.61
CA PHE A 213 8.99 -14.38 -3.87
C PHE A 213 7.76 -14.93 -4.62
N PRO A 214 6.83 -14.05 -5.08
CA PRO A 214 5.75 -14.48 -5.94
C PRO A 214 6.28 -15.00 -7.27
N ARG A 215 5.47 -15.74 -8.02
CA ARG A 215 5.86 -16.36 -9.30
C ARG A 215 6.54 -15.40 -10.27
N ALA A 216 6.09 -14.14 -10.30
CA ALA A 216 6.65 -13.13 -11.18
C ALA A 216 8.11 -12.77 -10.82
N VAL A 217 8.44 -12.65 -9.51
CA VAL A 217 9.80 -12.41 -9.02
C VAL A 217 10.70 -13.61 -9.30
N VAL A 218 10.21 -14.82 -9.04
CA VAL A 218 10.95 -16.06 -9.33
C VAL A 218 11.26 -16.18 -10.83
N HIS A 219 10.29 -15.84 -11.68
CA HIS A 219 10.48 -15.85 -13.13
C HIS A 219 11.58 -14.86 -13.57
N LEU A 220 11.51 -13.62 -13.12
CA LEU A 220 12.51 -12.59 -13.40
C LEU A 220 13.90 -13.05 -12.90
N ALA A 221 13.98 -13.55 -11.67
CA ALA A 221 15.21 -14.04 -11.09
C ALA A 221 15.83 -15.17 -11.92
N ASN A 222 15.04 -16.18 -12.32
CA ASN A 222 15.52 -17.31 -13.12
C ASN A 222 15.94 -16.92 -14.54
N GLN A 223 15.41 -15.82 -15.09
CA GLN A 223 15.76 -15.32 -16.40
C GLN A 223 17.12 -14.61 -16.43
N TYR A 224 17.48 -13.89 -15.36
CA TYR A 224 18.64 -13.00 -15.35
C TYR A 224 19.74 -13.35 -14.36
N GLN A 225 19.52 -14.33 -13.48
CA GLN A 225 20.53 -14.82 -12.54
C GLN A 225 21.19 -16.10 -13.03
N LYS A 226 22.50 -16.22 -12.77
CA LYS A 226 23.33 -17.40 -13.10
C LYS A 226 24.01 -17.91 -11.82
N ASN A 227 24.24 -19.20 -11.68
CA ASN A 227 24.94 -19.79 -10.51
C ASN A 227 24.46 -19.24 -9.16
N VAL A 228 23.14 -19.31 -8.92
CA VAL A 228 22.48 -18.64 -7.81
C VAL A 228 22.84 -19.22 -6.45
N LEU A 229 23.21 -18.34 -5.51
CA LEU A 229 23.27 -18.65 -4.09
C LEU A 229 22.05 -18.01 -3.39
N THR A 230 21.19 -18.86 -2.83
CA THR A 230 20.02 -18.39 -2.09
C THR A 230 20.37 -18.21 -0.61
N LEU A 231 20.15 -17.02 -0.07
CA LEU A 231 20.38 -16.65 1.31
C LEU A 231 19.07 -16.25 1.99
N GLU A 232 18.77 -16.89 3.12
CA GLU A 232 17.62 -16.56 3.94
C GLU A 232 18.07 -15.71 5.13
N GLY A 233 17.84 -14.40 5.06
CA GLY A 233 18.11 -13.48 6.16
C GLY A 233 17.05 -13.53 7.26
N THR A 234 15.78 -13.79 6.88
CA THR A 234 14.65 -14.06 7.77
C THR A 234 13.71 -15.04 7.10
N ARG A 235 13.08 -15.92 7.88
CA ARG A 235 12.13 -16.90 7.33
C ARG A 235 11.01 -16.19 6.56
N LEU A 236 10.81 -16.59 5.31
CA LEU A 236 9.75 -16.08 4.45
C LEU A 236 8.37 -16.36 5.05
N GLY A 237 7.47 -15.38 4.96
CA GLY A 237 6.07 -15.54 5.35
C GLY A 237 5.81 -15.60 6.86
N VAL A 238 6.79 -15.29 7.70
CA VAL A 238 6.59 -15.10 9.13
C VAL A 238 6.43 -13.60 9.38
N ALA A 239 5.30 -13.19 9.96
CA ALA A 239 5.13 -11.81 10.42
C ALA A 239 6.20 -11.49 11.46
N ASN A 240 6.69 -10.24 11.46
CA ASN A 240 7.65 -9.80 12.46
C ASN A 240 7.06 -9.97 13.87
N ALA A 241 7.73 -10.73 14.73
CA ALA A 241 7.29 -11.02 16.11
C ALA A 241 7.14 -9.75 16.96
N ASP A 242 7.83 -8.66 16.60
CA ASP A 242 7.74 -7.37 17.28
C ASP A 242 6.45 -6.60 16.94
N ILE A 243 5.60 -7.12 16.02
CA ILE A 243 4.38 -6.46 15.61
C ILE A 243 3.16 -7.17 16.22
N ARG A 244 2.41 -6.44 17.02
CA ARG A 244 1.10 -6.91 17.51
C ARG A 244 0.03 -6.65 16.47
N HIS A 245 -0.57 -7.71 15.92
CA HIS A 245 -1.63 -7.62 14.92
C HIS A 245 -3.01 -7.65 15.59
N ILE A 246 -3.81 -6.61 15.33
CA ILE A 246 -5.15 -6.44 15.89
C ILE A 246 -6.14 -6.24 14.73
N ALA A 247 -7.31 -6.87 14.78
CA ALA A 247 -8.39 -6.62 13.84
C ALA A 247 -9.66 -6.21 14.57
N TYR A 248 -10.34 -5.21 14.02
CA TYR A 248 -11.64 -4.74 14.48
C TYR A 248 -12.70 -5.00 13.41
N ALA A 249 -13.75 -5.75 13.77
CA ALA A 249 -14.93 -5.86 12.92
C ALA A 249 -15.82 -4.63 13.12
N ILE A 250 -16.05 -3.86 12.05
CA ILE A 250 -16.77 -2.59 12.08
C ILE A 250 -17.87 -2.53 11.04
N ARG A 251 -18.82 -1.61 11.23
CA ARG A 251 -19.73 -1.18 10.17
C ARG A 251 -19.02 -0.13 9.32
N ARG A 252 -19.22 -0.16 8.00
CA ARG A 252 -18.53 0.76 7.08
C ARG A 252 -18.71 2.24 7.44
N HIS A 253 -19.90 2.64 7.90
CA HIS A 253 -20.17 4.03 8.30
C HIS A 253 -19.55 4.41 9.66
N GLU A 254 -19.06 3.44 10.45
CA GLU A 254 -18.41 3.66 11.74
C GLU A 254 -16.87 3.73 11.65
N THR A 255 -16.31 3.56 10.45
CA THR A 255 -14.84 3.55 10.23
C THR A 255 -14.15 4.77 10.83
N TYR A 256 -14.71 5.97 10.59
CA TYR A 256 -14.13 7.20 11.12
C TYR A 256 -14.21 7.28 12.65
N ALA A 257 -15.33 6.91 13.23
CA ALA A 257 -15.51 6.90 14.69
C ALA A 257 -14.55 5.90 15.36
N ALA A 258 -14.39 4.72 14.77
CA ALA A 258 -13.44 3.71 15.23
C ALA A 258 -11.99 4.24 15.13
N LEU A 259 -11.66 4.94 14.04
CA LEU A 259 -10.34 5.55 13.85
C LEU A 259 -10.04 6.60 14.91
N VAL A 260 -10.97 7.52 15.17
CA VAL A 260 -10.82 8.55 16.22
C VAL A 260 -10.52 7.90 17.57
N ASN A 261 -11.28 6.88 17.96
CA ASN A 261 -11.06 6.18 19.23
C ASN A 261 -9.69 5.48 19.30
N VAL A 262 -9.21 4.93 18.19
CA VAL A 262 -7.87 4.31 18.09
C VAL A 262 -6.77 5.36 18.18
N LEU A 263 -6.92 6.50 17.48
CA LEU A 263 -5.92 7.58 17.51
C LEU A 263 -5.81 8.23 18.88
N LEU A 264 -6.94 8.42 19.57
CA LEU A 264 -6.94 8.91 20.95
C LEU A 264 -6.18 7.99 21.90
N LEU A 265 -6.25 6.67 21.69
CA LEU A 265 -5.48 5.69 22.47
C LEU A 265 -4.00 5.66 22.10
N ALA A 266 -3.66 6.00 20.85
CA ALA A 266 -2.28 6.10 20.40
C ALA A 266 -1.57 7.37 20.93
N GLY A 267 -2.34 8.41 21.27
CA GLY A 267 -1.82 9.69 21.78
C GLY A 267 -0.85 10.35 20.80
N ASP A 268 0.30 10.83 21.27
CA ASP A 268 1.31 11.51 20.46
C ASP A 268 2.21 10.55 19.66
N SER A 269 1.94 9.27 19.72
CA SER A 269 2.69 8.26 18.99
C SER A 269 2.51 8.42 17.47
N ARG A 270 3.58 8.16 16.69
CA ARG A 270 3.50 8.22 15.22
C ARG A 270 2.62 7.13 14.65
N CYS A 271 1.60 7.54 13.89
CA CYS A 271 0.63 6.67 13.24
C CYS A 271 0.72 6.80 11.71
N LEU A 272 0.75 5.66 11.01
CA LEU A 272 0.65 5.60 9.56
C LEU A 272 -0.68 4.94 9.18
N LEU A 273 -1.54 5.68 8.48
CA LEU A 273 -2.86 5.25 8.08
C LEU A 273 -2.85 4.88 6.60
N PHE A 274 -3.36 3.70 6.25
CA PHE A 274 -3.45 3.24 4.87
C PHE A 274 -4.87 3.31 4.33
N VAL A 275 -5.01 4.00 3.20
CA VAL A 275 -6.23 4.06 2.37
C VAL A 275 -5.93 3.61 0.95
N ASN A 276 -6.96 3.19 0.21
CA ASN A 276 -6.77 2.66 -1.15
C ASN A 276 -6.65 3.74 -2.22
N ARG A 277 -7.37 4.85 -2.09
CA ARG A 277 -7.39 5.91 -3.10
C ARG A 277 -6.68 7.17 -2.61
N ARG A 278 -6.08 7.90 -3.53
CA ARG A 278 -5.33 9.13 -3.25
C ARG A 278 -6.24 10.24 -2.70
N VAL A 279 -7.45 10.35 -3.25
CA VAL A 279 -8.46 11.31 -2.78
C VAL A 279 -8.83 11.03 -1.33
N ASP A 280 -9.04 9.76 -0.97
CA ASP A 280 -9.37 9.37 0.41
C ASP A 280 -8.25 9.76 1.40
N ALA A 281 -6.97 9.74 0.94
CA ALA A 281 -5.85 10.16 1.79
C ALA A 281 -5.93 11.66 2.13
N THR A 282 -6.28 12.49 1.16
CA THR A 282 -6.43 13.94 1.35
C THR A 282 -7.66 14.25 2.21
N GLU A 283 -8.81 13.71 1.84
CA GLU A 283 -10.08 13.94 2.55
C GLU A 283 -10.01 13.49 4.02
N LEU A 284 -9.39 12.31 4.28
CA LEU A 284 -9.25 11.82 5.63
C LEU A 284 -8.28 12.66 6.47
N ALA A 285 -7.15 13.08 5.88
CA ALA A 285 -6.20 13.95 6.57
C ALA A 285 -6.79 15.31 6.91
N GLU A 286 -7.52 15.94 5.99
CA GLU A 286 -8.23 17.21 6.20
C GLU A 286 -9.30 17.08 7.29
N LYS A 287 -10.06 15.98 7.27
CA LYS A 287 -11.07 15.71 8.29
C LYS A 287 -10.46 15.51 9.68
N LEU A 288 -9.36 14.77 9.77
CA LEU A 288 -8.62 14.62 11.03
C LEU A 288 -8.06 15.95 11.51
N ALA A 289 -7.49 16.77 10.61
CA ALA A 289 -6.97 18.08 10.95
C ALA A 289 -8.09 19.04 11.45
N SER A 290 -9.28 18.99 10.84
CA SER A 290 -10.44 19.78 11.30
C SER A 290 -10.94 19.35 12.68
N ASP A 291 -10.71 18.10 13.05
CA ASP A 291 -11.01 17.56 14.38
C ASP A 291 -9.86 17.77 15.39
N GLY A 292 -8.82 18.52 15.03
CA GLY A 292 -7.71 18.88 15.92
C GLY A 292 -6.56 17.87 15.97
N PHE A 293 -6.56 16.83 15.13
CA PHE A 293 -5.43 15.91 15.03
C PHE A 293 -4.33 16.47 14.12
N ALA A 294 -3.07 16.31 14.51
CA ALA A 294 -1.93 16.70 13.70
C ALA A 294 -1.70 15.66 12.58
N ALA A 295 -2.48 15.76 11.50
CA ALA A 295 -2.50 14.82 10.39
C ALA A 295 -2.12 15.48 9.06
N ALA A 296 -1.39 14.74 8.20
CA ALA A 296 -1.05 15.18 6.86
C ALA A 296 -1.23 14.06 5.82
N PRO A 297 -1.64 14.40 4.57
CA PRO A 297 -1.73 13.44 3.49
C PRO A 297 -0.36 13.18 2.86
N PHE A 298 -0.15 11.94 2.39
CA PHE A 298 1.04 11.55 1.65
C PHE A 298 0.66 10.66 0.47
N SER A 299 0.60 11.24 -0.71
CA SER A 299 0.22 10.55 -1.95
C SER A 299 1.26 10.72 -3.04
N GLY A 300 1.16 9.89 -4.09
CA GLY A 300 2.08 9.95 -5.24
C GLY A 300 1.94 11.21 -6.10
N GLU A 301 0.88 12.00 -5.94
CA GLU A 301 0.63 13.24 -6.69
C GLU A 301 1.35 14.46 -6.12
N LEU A 302 1.80 14.37 -4.86
CA LEU A 302 2.54 15.46 -4.25
C LEU A 302 3.86 15.71 -5.01
N PRO A 303 4.20 16.96 -5.34
CA PRO A 303 5.50 17.32 -5.89
C PRO A 303 6.64 16.79 -5.00
N GLN A 304 7.76 16.38 -5.59
CA GLN A 304 8.85 15.74 -4.84
C GLN A 304 9.36 16.59 -3.68
N ALA A 305 9.46 17.91 -3.88
CA ALA A 305 9.87 18.83 -2.82
C ALA A 305 8.87 18.82 -1.64
N GLN A 306 7.57 18.73 -1.92
CA GLN A 306 6.54 18.64 -0.88
C GLN A 306 6.59 17.29 -0.16
N ARG A 307 6.77 16.17 -0.90
CA ARG A 307 6.97 14.84 -0.30
C ARG A 307 8.13 14.83 0.68
N THR A 308 9.28 15.38 0.27
CA THR A 308 10.47 15.48 1.12
C THR A 308 10.20 16.30 2.39
N ARG A 309 9.52 17.45 2.26
CA ARG A 309 9.15 18.30 3.41
C ARG A 309 8.16 17.59 4.36
N THR A 310 7.14 16.93 3.80
CA THR A 310 6.15 16.17 4.58
C THR A 310 6.81 15.05 5.38
N LEU A 311 7.70 14.27 4.77
CA LEU A 311 8.42 13.22 5.49
C LEU A 311 9.38 13.77 6.54
N ALA A 312 10.05 14.89 6.27
CA ALA A 312 10.92 15.56 7.25
C ALA A 312 10.10 16.04 8.47
N ALA A 313 8.95 16.67 8.23
CA ALA A 313 8.05 17.13 9.29
C ALA A 313 7.44 15.96 10.10
N PHE A 314 7.15 14.82 9.45
CA PHE A 314 6.71 13.60 10.14
C PHE A 314 7.83 12.98 10.98
N ARG A 315 9.08 12.98 10.47
CA ARG A 315 10.27 12.52 11.23
C ARG A 315 10.59 13.40 12.44
N SER A 316 10.41 14.72 12.32
CA SER A 316 10.64 15.66 13.44
C SER A 316 9.50 15.67 14.45
N GLY A 317 8.35 15.01 14.16
CA GLY A 317 7.19 15.02 15.05
C GLY A 317 6.37 16.31 14.98
N THR A 318 6.56 17.15 13.95
CA THR A 318 5.71 18.34 13.72
C THR A 318 4.24 17.93 13.57
N PHE A 319 3.99 16.77 13.01
CA PHE A 319 2.71 16.07 13.08
C PHE A 319 2.97 14.57 13.27
N ASN A 320 2.02 13.87 13.86
CA ASN A 320 2.16 12.48 14.27
C ASN A 320 1.29 11.50 13.48
N ILE A 321 0.43 11.98 12.58
CA ILE A 321 -0.44 11.13 11.77
C ILE A 321 -0.17 11.36 10.29
N LEU A 322 0.23 10.30 9.57
CA LEU A 322 0.45 10.33 8.12
C LEU A 322 -0.59 9.45 7.44
N VAL A 323 -1.39 10.02 6.54
CA VAL A 323 -2.40 9.27 5.76
C VAL A 323 -1.86 9.00 4.38
N SER A 324 -1.71 7.73 4.00
CA SER A 324 -1.01 7.35 2.78
C SER A 324 -1.71 6.23 1.99
N THR A 325 -1.32 6.10 0.73
CA THR A 325 -1.65 4.95 -0.11
C THR A 325 -0.47 3.98 -0.16
N ASP A 326 -0.71 2.72 -0.58
CA ASP A 326 0.34 1.71 -0.69
C ASP A 326 1.54 2.21 -1.52
N VAL A 327 1.28 2.77 -2.69
CA VAL A 327 2.34 3.25 -3.61
C VAL A 327 3.17 4.35 -2.98
N ALA A 328 2.53 5.30 -2.29
CA ALA A 328 3.24 6.42 -1.68
C ALA A 328 4.04 6.01 -0.43
N ALA A 329 3.52 5.05 0.35
CA ALA A 329 4.16 4.55 1.56
C ALA A 329 5.31 3.57 1.32
N ARG A 330 5.49 3.09 0.08
CA ARG A 330 6.64 2.26 -0.28
C ARG A 330 7.94 3.06 -0.16
N GLY A 331 8.97 2.44 0.37
CA GLY A 331 10.27 3.08 0.57
C GLY A 331 10.31 4.16 1.65
N ILE A 332 9.21 4.38 2.40
CA ILE A 332 9.26 5.29 3.56
C ILE A 332 10.09 4.62 4.65
N ASP A 333 11.19 5.25 5.00
CA ASP A 333 11.95 4.96 6.20
C ASP A 333 11.73 6.09 7.21
N VAL A 334 10.77 5.88 8.08
CA VAL A 334 10.53 6.73 9.25
C VAL A 334 10.69 5.84 10.46
N PRO A 335 11.69 6.11 11.28
CA PRO A 335 11.83 5.43 12.57
C PRO A 335 10.63 5.80 13.46
N ASP A 336 10.35 4.92 14.42
CA ASP A 336 9.37 5.20 15.47
C ASP A 336 7.89 5.29 15.03
N ILE A 337 7.50 4.69 13.92
CA ILE A 337 6.08 4.45 13.67
C ILE A 337 5.62 3.37 14.65
N SER A 338 4.85 3.77 15.66
CA SER A 338 4.34 2.85 16.67
C SER A 338 3.10 2.10 16.20
N THR A 339 2.28 2.74 15.36
CA THR A 339 0.98 2.21 14.96
C THR A 339 0.76 2.36 13.46
N VAL A 340 0.45 1.25 12.82
CA VAL A 340 -0.04 1.19 11.43
C VAL A 340 -1.52 0.86 11.47
N VAL A 341 -2.35 1.65 10.78
CA VAL A 341 -3.79 1.39 10.69
C VAL A 341 -4.19 1.18 9.24
N HIS A 342 -4.76 0.02 8.95
CA HIS A 342 -5.35 -0.29 7.65
C HIS A 342 -6.81 0.15 7.67
N ILE A 343 -7.08 1.39 7.22
CA ILE A 343 -8.44 1.93 7.10
C ILE A 343 -9.20 1.13 6.04
N ASP A 344 -8.55 0.91 4.91
CA ASP A 344 -9.01 0.00 3.88
C ASP A 344 -8.22 -1.32 3.94
N PRO A 345 -8.92 -2.47 3.94
CA PRO A 345 -8.27 -3.76 3.93
C PRO A 345 -7.30 -3.92 2.76
N PRO A 346 -6.13 -4.53 2.97
CA PRO A 346 -5.19 -4.82 1.90
C PRO A 346 -5.75 -5.86 0.93
N ARG A 347 -5.26 -5.82 -0.32
CA ARG A 347 -5.75 -6.71 -1.38
C ARG A 347 -5.32 -8.17 -1.21
N ASN A 348 -4.14 -8.37 -0.66
CA ASN A 348 -3.51 -9.68 -0.43
C ASN A 348 -2.63 -9.66 0.84
N SER A 349 -2.09 -10.81 1.21
CA SER A 349 -1.19 -10.98 2.36
C SER A 349 0.11 -10.20 2.24
N ASP A 350 0.66 -10.09 1.03
CA ASP A 350 1.94 -9.40 0.80
C ASP A 350 1.78 -7.91 1.06
N ALA A 351 0.68 -7.30 0.56
CA ALA A 351 0.34 -5.91 0.88
C ALA A 351 0.15 -5.69 2.38
N TYR A 352 -0.48 -6.65 3.09
CA TYR A 352 -0.62 -6.57 4.55
C TYR A 352 0.74 -6.58 5.25
N ILE A 353 1.64 -7.50 4.87
CA ILE A 353 2.99 -7.61 5.43
C ILE A 353 3.79 -6.33 5.17
N HIS A 354 3.78 -5.81 3.95
CA HIS A 354 4.49 -4.59 3.57
C HIS A 354 3.97 -3.34 4.31
N ARG A 355 2.65 -3.21 4.52
CA ARG A 355 2.06 -2.14 5.31
C ARG A 355 2.43 -2.29 6.78
N SER A 356 2.22 -3.46 7.37
CA SER A 356 2.54 -3.76 8.77
C SER A 356 4.02 -3.59 9.08
N GLY A 357 4.90 -3.98 8.16
CA GLY A 357 6.36 -3.82 8.28
C GLY A 357 6.85 -2.36 8.25
N ARG A 358 5.96 -1.36 8.25
CA ARG A 358 6.32 0.04 8.52
C ARG A 358 6.50 0.31 10.02
N THR A 359 6.02 -0.56 10.89
CA THR A 359 6.28 -0.55 12.34
C THR A 359 7.08 -1.79 12.76
N GLY A 360 7.45 -1.92 14.02
CA GLY A 360 8.22 -3.07 14.54
C GLY A 360 9.63 -3.14 13.98
N ARG A 361 10.34 -2.02 13.82
CA ARG A 361 11.69 -1.95 13.26
C ARG A 361 12.75 -1.76 14.33
N ALA A 362 13.95 -2.25 14.05
CA ALA A 362 15.13 -2.09 14.91
C ALA A 362 14.90 -2.55 16.37
N GLY A 363 14.21 -3.68 16.58
CA GLY A 363 13.93 -4.26 17.89
C GLY A 363 12.87 -3.52 18.71
N ARG A 364 12.13 -2.58 18.10
CA ARG A 364 11.03 -1.86 18.77
C ARG A 364 9.71 -2.56 18.49
N THR A 365 8.87 -2.66 19.50
CA THR A 365 7.52 -3.21 19.36
C THR A 365 6.58 -2.24 18.66
N GLY A 366 5.69 -2.76 17.80
CA GLY A 366 4.72 -1.97 17.07
C GLY A 366 3.32 -2.59 17.06
N GLN A 367 2.34 -1.83 16.57
CA GLN A 367 0.97 -2.31 16.39
C GLN A 367 0.51 -2.17 14.94
N SER A 368 -0.11 -3.22 14.41
CA SER A 368 -0.80 -3.20 13.13
C SER A 368 -2.28 -3.43 13.37
N ILE A 369 -3.10 -2.42 13.08
CA ILE A 369 -4.54 -2.42 13.33
C ILE A 369 -5.27 -2.48 12.00
N LEU A 370 -6.15 -3.46 11.85
CA LEU A 370 -6.92 -3.70 10.63
C LEU A 370 -8.41 -3.46 10.89
N PHE A 371 -9.01 -2.56 10.12
CA PHE A 371 -10.45 -2.37 10.08
C PHE A 371 -11.07 -3.27 9.01
N VAL A 372 -12.06 -4.07 9.40
CA VAL A 372 -12.71 -5.01 8.49
C VAL A 372 -14.21 -4.84 8.59
N ALA A 373 -14.88 -4.67 7.46
CA ALA A 373 -16.33 -4.71 7.43
C ALA A 373 -16.82 -6.11 7.85
N GLY A 374 -17.85 -6.18 8.70
CA GLY A 374 -18.33 -7.44 9.26
C GLY A 374 -18.47 -8.60 8.25
N PRO A 375 -19.09 -8.40 7.06
CA PRO A 375 -19.20 -9.44 6.04
C PRO A 375 -17.87 -9.97 5.49
N ASP A 376 -16.80 -9.13 5.51
CA ASP A 376 -15.48 -9.45 4.97
C ASP A 376 -14.57 -10.14 6.01
N SER A 377 -14.98 -10.21 7.29
CA SER A 377 -14.13 -10.71 8.39
C SER A 377 -13.63 -12.15 8.16
N ARG A 378 -14.50 -13.06 7.69
CA ARG A 378 -14.10 -14.45 7.41
C ARG A 378 -13.12 -14.58 6.25
N LYS A 379 -13.26 -13.75 5.21
CA LYS A 379 -12.34 -13.72 4.07
C LYS A 379 -10.97 -13.22 4.51
N MET A 380 -10.94 -12.15 5.30
CA MET A 380 -9.72 -11.55 5.81
C MET A 380 -9.00 -12.49 6.79
N ALA A 381 -9.74 -13.11 7.72
CA ALA A 381 -9.16 -14.08 8.64
C ALA A 381 -8.49 -15.25 7.92
N ARG A 382 -9.12 -15.81 6.87
CA ARG A 382 -8.53 -16.88 6.05
C ARG A 382 -7.28 -16.44 5.32
N MET A 383 -7.27 -15.22 4.76
CA MET A 383 -6.11 -14.66 4.09
C MET A 383 -4.90 -14.52 5.03
N LEU A 384 -5.13 -13.99 6.23
CA LEU A 384 -4.09 -13.78 7.23
C LEU A 384 -3.58 -15.12 7.81
N GLN A 385 -4.48 -16.06 8.06
CA GLN A 385 -4.14 -17.41 8.50
C GLN A 385 -3.30 -18.16 7.46
N ALA A 386 -3.65 -18.06 6.18
CA ALA A 386 -2.86 -18.65 5.09
C ALA A 386 -1.46 -18.07 5.02
N ALA A 387 -1.28 -16.81 5.39
CA ALA A 387 0.02 -16.14 5.52
C ALA A 387 0.69 -16.36 6.89
N ARG A 388 0.15 -17.22 7.75
CA ARG A 388 0.65 -17.53 9.11
C ARG A 388 0.78 -16.28 10.00
N ILE A 389 -0.14 -15.31 9.84
CA ILE A 389 -0.18 -14.10 10.63
C ILE A 389 -1.24 -14.29 11.72
N GLU A 390 -0.81 -14.30 12.98
CA GLU A 390 -1.70 -14.38 14.13
C GLU A 390 -2.29 -13.00 14.41
N VAL A 391 -3.60 -12.88 14.25
CA VAL A 391 -4.34 -11.63 14.46
C VAL A 391 -5.31 -11.78 15.62
N SER A 392 -5.21 -10.85 16.57
CA SER A 392 -6.13 -10.73 17.70
C SER A 392 -7.39 -9.97 17.27
N TRP A 393 -8.49 -10.66 17.09
CA TRP A 393 -9.78 -10.02 16.87
C TRP A 393 -10.33 -9.45 18.17
N GLN A 394 -10.57 -8.15 18.20
CA GLN A 394 -10.99 -7.44 19.40
C GLN A 394 -12.23 -6.57 19.11
N PRO A 395 -13.05 -6.26 20.13
CA PRO A 395 -14.08 -5.24 19.98
C PRO A 395 -13.44 -3.86 19.85
N VAL A 396 -14.02 -3.02 19.01
CA VAL A 396 -13.60 -1.62 18.86
C VAL A 396 -13.65 -0.89 20.20
N PRO A 397 -12.64 -0.08 20.54
CA PRO A 397 -12.65 0.69 21.78
C PRO A 397 -13.89 1.60 21.87
N LYS A 398 -14.71 1.42 22.92
CA LYS A 398 -15.85 2.27 23.22
C LYS A 398 -15.42 3.55 23.92
N PRO A 399 -16.21 4.65 23.86
CA PRO A 399 -15.88 5.93 24.50
C PRO A 399 -15.45 5.81 25.95
N ASP A 400 -16.17 5.06 26.77
CA ASP A 400 -15.83 4.86 28.19
C ASP A 400 -14.44 4.24 28.40
N LYS A 401 -14.07 3.28 27.53
CA LYS A 401 -12.75 2.66 27.57
C LYS A 401 -11.66 3.66 27.20
N VAL A 402 -11.92 4.50 26.20
CA VAL A 402 -11.00 5.55 25.75
C VAL A 402 -10.82 6.59 26.84
N HIS A 403 -11.89 7.13 27.42
CA HIS A 403 -11.83 8.08 28.54
C HIS A 403 -11.02 7.52 29.72
N LYS A 404 -11.31 6.28 30.15
CA LYS A 404 -10.56 5.64 31.23
C LYS A 404 -9.07 5.52 30.93
N ALA A 405 -8.72 5.21 29.68
CA ALA A 405 -7.33 5.09 29.26
C ALA A 405 -6.63 6.45 29.26
N LEU A 406 -7.26 7.52 28.74
CA LEU A 406 -6.73 8.87 28.74
C LEU A 406 -6.48 9.39 30.17
N VAL A 407 -7.45 9.19 31.07
CA VAL A 407 -7.28 9.58 32.49
C VAL A 407 -6.14 8.79 33.14
N LYS A 408 -6.04 7.48 32.86
CA LYS A 408 -4.94 6.66 33.39
C LYS A 408 -3.58 7.12 32.86
N GLN A 409 -3.50 7.49 31.59
CA GLN A 409 -2.27 8.02 30.97
C GLN A 409 -1.87 9.35 31.62
N ALA A 410 -2.80 10.30 31.73
CA ALA A 410 -2.54 11.59 32.38
C ALA A 410 -2.07 11.43 33.84
N ARG A 411 -2.66 10.51 34.59
CA ARG A 411 -2.20 10.20 35.96
C ARG A 411 -0.77 9.66 35.98
N ARG A 412 -0.42 8.76 35.07
CA ARG A 412 0.97 8.25 34.97
C ARG A 412 1.95 9.35 34.64
N GLU A 413 1.62 10.19 33.66
CA GLU A 413 2.46 11.32 33.26
C GLU A 413 2.65 12.31 34.42
N MET A 414 1.58 12.59 35.16
CA MET A 414 1.66 13.40 36.39
C MET A 414 2.62 12.79 37.44
N HIS A 415 2.54 11.48 37.68
CA HIS A 415 3.46 10.81 38.62
C HIS A 415 4.92 10.85 38.13
N VAL A 416 5.16 10.74 36.84
CA VAL A 416 6.52 10.87 36.27
C VAL A 416 7.03 12.29 36.51
N ARG A 417 6.26 13.32 36.18
CA ARG A 417 6.63 14.73 36.38
C ARG A 417 6.86 15.06 37.85
N LEU A 418 6.03 14.53 38.75
CA LEU A 418 6.21 14.71 40.18
C LEU A 418 7.52 14.07 40.73
N ALA A 419 8.03 13.04 40.03
CA ALA A 419 9.27 12.35 40.41
C ALA A 419 10.53 13.00 39.80
N GLU A 420 10.42 13.55 38.58
CA GLU A 420 11.54 14.04 37.77
C GLU A 420 11.71 15.57 37.85
N ASP A 421 10.62 16.33 37.92
CA ASP A 421 10.63 17.79 37.88
C ASP A 421 10.66 18.37 39.31
N ALA A 422 11.76 19.00 39.69
CA ALA A 422 11.81 19.77 40.93
C ALA A 422 11.09 21.12 40.74
N PRO A 423 10.06 21.43 41.52
CA PRO A 423 9.38 22.71 41.44
C PRO A 423 10.32 23.88 41.83
N THR A 424 10.12 25.01 41.16
CA THR A 424 10.87 26.24 41.49
C THR A 424 10.50 26.77 42.87
N GLU A 425 11.40 27.55 43.50
CA GLU A 425 11.16 28.15 44.79
C GLU A 425 9.89 29.00 44.83
N ALA A 426 9.63 29.79 43.76
CA ALA A 426 8.40 30.58 43.63
C ALA A 426 7.14 29.70 43.62
N GLN A 427 7.18 28.55 42.95
CA GLN A 427 6.06 27.59 42.93
C GLN A 427 5.83 26.97 44.32
N LEU A 428 6.90 26.67 45.05
CA LEU A 428 6.79 26.13 46.40
C LEU A 428 6.21 27.14 47.42
N ILE A 429 6.62 28.41 47.32
CA ILE A 429 6.07 29.49 48.16
C ILE A 429 4.56 29.64 47.90
N TYR A 430 4.15 29.71 46.60
CA TYR A 430 2.75 29.83 46.26
C TYR A 430 1.91 28.60 46.62
N ALA A 431 2.49 27.41 46.48
CA ALA A 431 1.83 26.17 46.90
C ALA A 431 1.57 26.12 48.40
N LYS A 432 2.54 26.58 49.24
CA LYS A 432 2.37 26.70 50.68
C LYS A 432 1.24 27.66 51.03
N GLN A 433 1.21 28.85 50.41
CA GLN A 433 0.12 29.80 50.61
C GLN A 433 -1.25 29.24 50.28
N LEU A 434 -1.36 28.52 49.15
CA LEU A 434 -2.64 27.87 48.72
C LEU A 434 -3.13 26.81 49.72
N ILE A 435 -2.19 26.07 50.37
CA ILE A 435 -2.53 25.03 51.32
C ILE A 435 -2.85 25.61 52.69
N GLU A 436 -2.22 26.75 53.07
CA GLU A 436 -2.53 27.46 54.29
C GLU A 436 -3.93 28.11 54.26
N GLU A 437 -4.33 28.65 53.11
CA GLU A 437 -5.63 29.32 52.92
C GLU A 437 -6.78 28.35 52.67
N ARG A 438 -6.51 27.11 52.20
CA ARG A 438 -7.52 26.16 51.74
C ARG A 438 -7.17 24.73 52.13
N ASP A 439 -8.19 23.87 52.18
CA ASP A 439 -7.96 22.44 52.38
C ASP A 439 -7.10 21.85 51.25
N ALA A 440 -6.01 21.19 51.62
CA ALA A 440 -5.05 20.60 50.69
C ALA A 440 -5.70 19.60 49.72
N THR A 441 -6.69 18.81 50.20
CA THR A 441 -7.41 17.83 49.39
C THR A 441 -8.24 18.55 48.33
N HIS A 442 -8.88 19.67 48.69
CA HIS A 442 -9.66 20.47 47.75
C HIS A 442 -8.77 21.13 46.68
N VAL A 443 -7.60 21.68 47.08
CA VAL A 443 -6.61 22.24 46.17
C VAL A 443 -6.14 21.19 45.14
N VAL A 444 -5.71 20.02 45.64
CA VAL A 444 -5.25 18.92 44.78
C VAL A 444 -6.39 18.43 43.85
N ALA A 445 -7.61 18.27 44.37
CA ALA A 445 -8.73 17.84 43.54
C ALA A 445 -9.05 18.84 42.41
N THR A 446 -8.98 20.15 42.71
CA THR A 446 -9.15 21.19 41.70
C THR A 446 -8.04 21.18 40.65
N LEU A 447 -6.78 21.01 41.06
CA LEU A 447 -5.65 20.90 40.14
C LEU A 447 -5.76 19.66 39.26
N LEU A 448 -6.22 18.51 39.81
CA LEU A 448 -6.49 17.30 39.05
C LEU A 448 -7.61 17.49 38.02
N GLU A 449 -8.64 18.26 38.35
CA GLU A 449 -9.71 18.60 37.39
C GLU A 449 -9.18 19.48 36.25
N MET A 450 -8.33 20.49 36.60
CA MET A 450 -7.70 21.35 35.58
C MET A 450 -6.70 20.59 34.69
N ALA A 451 -6.05 19.58 35.25
CA ALA A 451 -5.08 18.71 34.58
C ALA A 451 -5.75 17.57 33.76
N LYS A 452 -7.08 17.47 33.76
CA LYS A 452 -7.76 16.48 32.92
C LYS A 452 -7.32 16.58 31.47
N PRO A 453 -7.03 15.46 30.80
CA PRO A 453 -6.67 15.48 29.39
C PRO A 453 -7.82 16.06 28.55
N LYS A 454 -7.50 17.03 27.74
CA LYS A 454 -8.42 17.59 26.74
C LYS A 454 -8.02 16.99 25.39
N PRO A 455 -8.67 15.90 24.96
CA PRO A 455 -8.37 15.30 23.67
C PRO A 455 -8.74 16.27 22.53
N PRO A 456 -8.10 16.19 21.36
CA PRO A 456 -8.44 17.03 20.20
C PRO A 456 -9.91 16.87 19.80
N ARG A 457 -10.47 15.69 20.02
CA ARG A 457 -11.89 15.40 19.83
C ARG A 457 -12.38 14.41 20.89
N GLU A 458 -13.64 14.52 21.28
CA GLU A 458 -14.29 13.54 22.17
C GLU A 458 -14.41 12.17 21.50
N PRO A 459 -14.21 11.08 22.27
CA PRO A 459 -14.38 9.72 21.78
C PRO A 459 -15.78 9.49 21.19
N MET A 460 -15.83 8.79 20.06
CA MET A 460 -17.06 8.61 19.29
C MET A 460 -17.73 7.26 19.58
N ASN A 461 -19.05 7.24 19.57
CA ASN A 461 -19.82 6.00 19.72
C ASN A 461 -19.62 5.07 18.54
N VAL A 462 -19.29 3.82 18.84
CA VAL A 462 -19.12 2.73 17.86
C VAL A 462 -19.82 1.49 18.37
N VAL A 463 -20.61 0.86 17.51
CA VAL A 463 -21.26 -0.42 17.80
C VAL A 463 -20.33 -1.54 17.37
N GLY A 464 -19.70 -2.21 18.33
CA GLY A 464 -18.84 -3.36 18.04
C GLY A 464 -19.62 -4.49 17.35
N LEU A 465 -19.02 -5.11 16.36
CA LEU A 465 -19.55 -6.31 15.71
C LEU A 465 -18.77 -7.53 16.18
N ASP A 466 -19.48 -8.66 16.33
CA ASP A 466 -18.81 -9.94 16.41
C ASP A 466 -18.28 -10.32 15.01
N PRO A 467 -16.95 -10.47 14.84
CA PRO A 467 -16.33 -10.74 13.54
C PRO A 467 -16.79 -12.05 12.91
N PHE A 468 -17.30 -12.99 13.72
CA PHE A 468 -17.67 -14.35 13.30
C PHE A 468 -19.12 -14.70 13.60
N ALA A 469 -19.96 -13.72 13.99
CA ALA A 469 -21.38 -13.95 14.22
C ALA A 469 -22.01 -14.65 13.00
N ASP A 470 -22.63 -15.78 13.23
CA ASP A 470 -23.27 -16.57 12.18
C ASP A 470 -24.51 -15.84 11.67
N ASP A 471 -24.55 -15.54 10.40
CA ASP A 471 -25.73 -15.02 9.69
C ASP A 471 -26.89 -16.05 9.67
N ARG A 472 -26.65 -17.25 10.24
CA ARG A 472 -27.64 -18.33 10.40
C ARG A 472 -28.77 -17.97 11.39
N SER A 473 -28.52 -17.08 12.36
CA SER A 473 -29.56 -16.63 13.29
C SER A 473 -30.60 -15.76 12.59
N LYS A 474 -30.23 -15.00 11.55
CA LYS A 474 -31.19 -14.22 10.75
C LYS A 474 -32.03 -15.08 9.79
N ARG A 475 -31.55 -16.27 9.41
CA ARG A 475 -32.32 -17.20 8.57
C ARG A 475 -33.25 -18.13 9.37
N ARG A 476 -33.01 -18.34 10.65
CA ARG A 476 -33.88 -19.17 11.52
C ARG A 476 -35.05 -18.39 12.14
N GLY A 477 -35.01 -17.05 12.15
CA GLY A 477 -36.11 -16.22 12.64
C GLY A 477 -37.28 -16.02 11.66
N ALA A 478 -37.16 -16.52 10.41
CA ALA A 478 -38.19 -16.38 9.37
C ALA A 478 -39.04 -17.65 9.13
N GLY A 479 -38.93 -18.65 9.99
CA GLY A 479 -39.67 -19.90 9.80
C GLY A 479 -39.97 -20.59 11.12
N SER A 480 -41.00 -20.24 11.79
CA SER A 480 -42.00 -21.00 12.56
C SER A 480 -42.52 -20.19 13.76
N GLY A 481 -43.79 -20.08 13.86
CA GLY A 481 -44.45 -19.59 15.08
C GLY A 481 -45.80 -18.94 14.84
N THR A 482 -46.78 -19.74 14.37
CA THR A 482 -48.16 -19.52 14.77
C THR A 482 -48.30 -19.89 16.23
N THR A 483 -48.53 -18.91 17.11
CA THR A 483 -49.49 -19.01 18.22
C THR A 483 -49.70 -17.66 18.91
N ARG A 484 -50.93 -17.33 19.02
CA ARG A 484 -51.72 -16.38 19.84
C ARG A 484 -51.04 -15.72 21.04
N GLY A 485 -51.29 -14.41 21.16
CA GLY A 485 -51.78 -13.77 22.40
C GLY A 485 -50.78 -12.90 23.13
N GLY A 486 -51.15 -11.61 23.33
CA GLY A 486 -50.67 -10.81 24.45
C GLY A 486 -50.03 -9.45 24.09
N HIS A 487 -50.84 -8.42 24.22
CA HIS A 487 -50.45 -7.01 24.27
C HIS A 487 -49.32 -6.74 25.29
N THR A 488 -48.37 -5.89 24.95
CA THR A 488 -48.11 -4.63 25.68
C THR A 488 -46.97 -3.88 24.96
N GLY A 489 -47.14 -2.58 24.76
CA GLY A 489 -46.28 -1.67 24.03
C GLY A 489 -45.02 -1.26 24.79
N PHE A 490 -44.07 -0.73 24.09
CA PHE A 490 -43.50 0.61 24.39
C PHE A 490 -42.66 1.15 23.22
N SER A 491 -42.83 2.42 23.03
CA SER A 491 -42.29 3.33 22.03
C SER A 491 -40.80 3.57 22.12
N GLY A 492 -40.14 3.78 20.95
CA GLY A 492 -38.79 4.32 20.82
C GLY A 492 -38.58 4.86 19.42
N SER A 493 -38.48 6.16 19.31
CA SER A 493 -38.33 7.00 18.13
C SER A 493 -37.20 6.57 17.19
N GLY A 494 -37.54 6.25 15.94
CA GLY A 494 -36.64 6.08 14.81
C GLY A 494 -37.27 6.72 13.57
N ALA A 495 -36.48 7.31 12.71
CA ALA A 495 -36.87 7.99 11.47
C ALA A 495 -37.91 7.21 10.64
N PRO A 496 -38.81 7.85 9.88
CA PRO A 496 -39.93 7.20 9.22
C PRO A 496 -39.43 6.26 8.12
N GLY A 497 -39.52 4.96 8.38
CA GLY A 497 -39.53 3.94 7.35
C GLY A 497 -40.91 3.89 6.66
N PRO A 498 -41.03 3.36 5.42
CA PRO A 498 -42.27 3.32 4.70
C PRO A 498 -43.33 2.55 5.53
N GLY A 499 -44.56 3.09 5.53
CA GLY A 499 -45.70 2.56 6.24
C GLY A 499 -46.03 1.09 5.93
N PRO A 500 -47.10 0.51 6.48
CA PRO A 500 -47.43 -0.92 6.48
C PRO A 500 -47.92 -1.46 5.12
N GLY A 501 -47.21 -1.14 4.04
CA GLY A 501 -47.45 -1.66 2.71
C GLY A 501 -46.13 -2.10 2.11
N GLY A 502 -45.95 -3.39 1.89
CA GLY A 502 -44.76 -4.03 1.33
C GLY A 502 -44.22 -3.37 0.06
N PHE A 503 -43.25 -4.03 -0.59
CA PHE A 503 -42.70 -3.59 -1.86
C PHE A 503 -43.34 -4.38 -3.02
N THR A 504 -43.59 -3.71 -4.13
CA THR A 504 -44.05 -4.29 -5.39
C THR A 504 -42.87 -4.43 -6.35
N ARG A 505 -42.72 -5.61 -6.95
CA ARG A 505 -41.60 -5.93 -7.85
C ARG A 505 -41.90 -5.55 -9.28
N PHE A 506 -40.89 -4.94 -9.91
CA PHE A 506 -40.89 -4.59 -11.32
C PHE A 506 -39.74 -5.26 -12.04
N LEU A 507 -39.98 -5.75 -13.27
CA LEU A 507 -38.99 -6.29 -14.19
C LEU A 507 -38.55 -5.19 -15.15
N VAL A 508 -37.25 -5.01 -15.31
CA VAL A 508 -36.59 -4.04 -16.19
C VAL A 508 -35.81 -4.79 -17.26
N SER A 509 -36.03 -4.48 -18.53
CA SER A 509 -35.35 -5.12 -19.67
C SER A 509 -33.89 -4.66 -19.85
N TRP A 510 -33.21 -4.35 -18.77
CA TRP A 510 -31.83 -3.90 -18.75
C TRP A 510 -31.01 -4.78 -17.80
N GLY A 511 -30.02 -5.51 -18.35
CA GLY A 511 -29.19 -6.45 -17.60
C GLY A 511 -27.71 -6.10 -17.65
N GLU A 512 -26.90 -6.93 -17.01
CA GLU A 512 -25.45 -6.76 -16.91
C GLU A 512 -24.79 -6.72 -18.29
N GLN A 513 -25.21 -7.58 -19.24
CA GLN A 513 -24.67 -7.65 -20.59
C GLN A 513 -24.89 -6.36 -21.40
N THR A 514 -25.87 -5.55 -21.04
CA THR A 514 -26.17 -4.26 -21.64
C THR A 514 -25.73 -3.07 -20.79
N GLY A 515 -24.86 -3.31 -19.79
CA GLY A 515 -24.23 -2.30 -18.97
C GLY A 515 -25.09 -1.76 -17.82
N ALA A 516 -26.04 -2.55 -17.31
CA ALA A 516 -26.79 -2.21 -16.11
C ALA A 516 -25.90 -2.31 -14.87
N THR A 517 -25.93 -1.29 -14.04
CA THR A 517 -25.31 -1.28 -12.71
C THR A 517 -26.35 -0.81 -11.67
N PRO A 518 -26.21 -1.15 -10.37
CA PRO A 518 -27.19 -0.73 -9.36
C PRO A 518 -27.43 0.77 -9.34
N SER A 519 -26.37 1.58 -9.43
CA SER A 519 -26.47 3.05 -9.44
C SER A 519 -27.18 3.59 -10.69
N ARG A 520 -26.90 3.01 -11.86
CA ARG A 520 -27.56 3.42 -13.12
C ARG A 520 -29.02 3.04 -13.13
N LEU A 521 -29.37 1.84 -12.65
CA LEU A 521 -30.76 1.40 -12.49
C LEU A 521 -31.52 2.24 -11.49
N LEU A 522 -30.95 2.52 -10.32
CA LEU A 522 -31.58 3.41 -9.33
C LEU A 522 -31.88 4.78 -9.93
N SER A 523 -30.90 5.40 -10.58
CA SER A 523 -31.07 6.71 -11.22
C SER A 523 -32.12 6.68 -12.34
N HIS A 524 -32.16 5.59 -13.12
CA HIS A 524 -33.16 5.42 -14.19
C HIS A 524 -34.57 5.29 -13.62
N ILE A 525 -34.76 4.47 -12.59
CA ILE A 525 -36.05 4.21 -11.95
C ILE A 525 -36.57 5.47 -11.23
N CYS A 526 -35.72 6.15 -10.47
CA CYS A 526 -36.09 7.40 -9.79
C CYS A 526 -36.50 8.48 -10.81
N ARG A 527 -35.72 8.69 -11.87
CA ARG A 527 -36.01 9.69 -12.91
C ARG A 527 -37.30 9.35 -13.67
N ARG A 528 -37.45 8.10 -14.10
CA ARG A 528 -38.61 7.66 -14.92
C ARG A 528 -39.90 7.64 -14.13
N GLY A 529 -39.81 7.25 -12.86
CA GLY A 529 -40.95 7.13 -11.97
C GLY A 529 -41.28 8.39 -11.17
N GLY A 530 -40.37 9.37 -11.12
CA GLY A 530 -40.48 10.51 -10.20
C GLY A 530 -40.48 10.05 -8.76
N LEU A 531 -39.59 9.09 -8.42
CA LEU A 531 -39.45 8.50 -7.11
C LEU A 531 -38.20 9.02 -6.39
N ASP A 532 -38.26 9.11 -5.09
CA ASP A 532 -37.10 9.30 -4.25
C ASP A 532 -36.38 7.97 -4.01
N SER A 533 -35.06 8.03 -3.78
CA SER A 533 -34.23 6.82 -3.60
C SER A 533 -34.67 5.94 -2.44
N HIS A 534 -35.31 6.49 -1.40
CA HIS A 534 -35.84 5.75 -0.26
C HIS A 534 -37.10 4.94 -0.59
N GLN A 535 -37.80 5.25 -1.68
CA GLN A 535 -38.97 4.53 -2.17
C GLN A 535 -38.60 3.34 -3.05
N VAL A 536 -37.31 3.18 -3.38
CA VAL A 536 -36.78 2.05 -4.16
C VAL A 536 -36.07 1.08 -3.21
N GLY A 537 -36.54 -0.14 -3.17
CA GLY A 537 -36.00 -1.20 -2.32
C GLY A 537 -34.87 -1.98 -2.99
N SER A 538 -34.97 -3.31 -3.00
CA SER A 538 -33.92 -4.19 -3.54
C SER A 538 -33.82 -4.11 -5.06
N ILE A 539 -32.59 -3.94 -5.57
CA ILE A 539 -32.25 -4.02 -7.00
C ILE A 539 -31.43 -5.29 -7.23
N ARG A 540 -31.89 -6.16 -8.11
CA ARG A 540 -31.17 -7.38 -8.50
C ARG A 540 -30.95 -7.37 -10.00
N ILE A 541 -29.70 -7.55 -10.42
CA ILE A 541 -29.27 -7.53 -11.82
C ILE A 541 -28.99 -8.96 -12.26
N SER A 542 -29.58 -9.36 -13.37
CA SER A 542 -29.31 -10.60 -14.07
C SER A 542 -28.66 -10.31 -15.43
N ALA A 543 -28.17 -11.32 -16.12
CA ALA A 543 -27.44 -11.15 -17.38
C ALA A 543 -28.17 -10.31 -18.42
N LYS A 544 -29.49 -10.48 -18.60
CA LYS A 544 -30.30 -9.80 -19.64
C LYS A 544 -31.37 -8.86 -19.09
N SER A 545 -31.71 -8.92 -17.83
CA SER A 545 -32.78 -8.14 -17.20
C SER A 545 -32.46 -7.85 -15.75
N SER A 546 -33.20 -6.94 -15.13
CA SER A 546 -33.07 -6.62 -13.70
C SER A 546 -34.43 -6.58 -13.04
N THR A 547 -34.48 -6.82 -11.72
CA THR A 547 -35.69 -6.64 -10.93
C THR A 547 -35.45 -5.53 -9.91
N VAL A 548 -36.48 -4.70 -9.73
CA VAL A 548 -36.46 -3.55 -8.81
C VAL A 548 -37.72 -3.60 -7.96
N ASP A 549 -37.56 -3.51 -6.65
CA ASP A 549 -38.66 -3.46 -5.70
C ASP A 549 -39.00 -1.97 -5.44
N VAL A 550 -40.24 -1.54 -5.66
CA VAL A 550 -40.75 -0.18 -5.45
C VAL A 550 -41.78 -0.21 -4.32
N ALA A 551 -41.78 0.77 -3.43
CA ALA A 551 -42.72 0.84 -2.33
C ALA A 551 -44.17 0.78 -2.83
N SER A 552 -45.02 -0.03 -2.18
CA SER A 552 -46.34 -0.39 -2.70
C SER A 552 -47.32 0.80 -2.71
N ASP A 553 -47.11 1.79 -1.87
CA ASP A 553 -47.87 3.05 -1.81
C ASP A 553 -47.72 3.91 -3.05
N VAL A 554 -46.57 3.83 -3.73
CA VAL A 554 -46.26 4.59 -4.98
C VAL A 554 -46.20 3.69 -6.22
N ALA A 555 -46.40 2.38 -6.09
CA ALA A 555 -46.20 1.39 -7.16
C ALA A 555 -47.13 1.59 -8.37
N ASP A 556 -48.41 1.94 -8.15
CA ASP A 556 -49.38 2.13 -9.24
C ASP A 556 -49.13 3.45 -10.00
N ALA A 557 -48.75 4.50 -9.28
CA ALA A 557 -48.32 5.74 -9.88
C ALA A 557 -47.02 5.59 -10.67
N PHE A 558 -46.09 4.80 -10.14
CA PHE A 558 -44.86 4.44 -10.78
C PHE A 558 -45.11 3.63 -12.07
N GLU A 559 -45.96 2.62 -12.04
CA GLU A 559 -46.29 1.80 -13.21
C GLU A 559 -46.84 2.66 -14.35
N THR A 560 -47.74 3.59 -14.04
CA THR A 560 -48.36 4.49 -15.03
C THR A 560 -47.30 5.39 -15.68
N ARG A 561 -46.38 5.95 -14.91
CA ARG A 561 -45.31 6.81 -15.41
C ARG A 561 -44.26 6.01 -16.18
N ALA A 562 -43.89 4.81 -15.69
CA ALA A 562 -42.88 3.96 -16.26
C ALA A 562 -43.28 3.32 -17.61
N ARG A 563 -44.57 3.32 -17.98
CA ARG A 563 -45.01 2.90 -19.31
C ARG A 563 -44.56 3.86 -20.42
N ARG A 564 -44.30 5.13 -20.13
CA ARG A 564 -43.76 6.10 -21.09
C ARG A 564 -42.27 5.83 -21.32
N PRO A 565 -41.80 5.79 -22.60
CA PRO A 565 -40.37 5.60 -22.86
C PRO A 565 -39.54 6.76 -22.30
N ASP A 566 -38.39 6.45 -21.72
CA ASP A 566 -37.44 7.48 -21.25
C ASP A 566 -36.73 8.09 -22.48
N ARG A 567 -36.58 9.44 -22.48
CA ARG A 567 -35.89 10.14 -23.58
C ARG A 567 -34.40 9.78 -23.70
N ARG A 568 -33.75 9.36 -22.61
CA ARG A 568 -32.34 9.02 -22.58
C ARG A 568 -32.09 7.53 -22.91
N ASP A 569 -33.04 6.66 -22.51
CA ASP A 569 -32.92 5.21 -22.65
C ASP A 569 -34.22 4.60 -23.25
N PRO A 570 -34.55 4.91 -24.50
CA PRO A 570 -35.87 4.58 -25.11
C PRO A 570 -36.12 3.08 -25.26
N GLY A 571 -35.06 2.25 -25.28
CA GLY A 571 -35.16 0.78 -25.44
C GLY A 571 -35.41 0.02 -24.13
N ILE A 572 -35.41 0.69 -22.98
CA ILE A 572 -35.60 0.02 -21.69
C ILE A 572 -37.09 -0.01 -21.34
N THR A 573 -37.63 -1.20 -21.13
CA THR A 573 -39.01 -1.41 -20.68
C THR A 573 -39.06 -1.76 -19.19
N VAL A 574 -40.06 -1.23 -18.48
CA VAL A 574 -40.32 -1.51 -17.06
C VAL A 574 -41.74 -2.04 -16.96
N GLN A 575 -41.92 -3.21 -16.38
CA GLN A 575 -43.21 -3.89 -16.23
C GLN A 575 -43.33 -4.44 -14.83
N ARG A 576 -44.56 -4.44 -14.29
CA ARG A 576 -44.84 -5.10 -12.99
C ARG A 576 -44.61 -6.59 -13.13
N ASP A 577 -43.84 -7.18 -12.21
CA ASP A 577 -43.61 -8.63 -12.19
C ASP A 577 -44.91 -9.34 -11.72
N LYS A 578 -45.64 -9.89 -12.68
CA LYS A 578 -46.85 -10.68 -12.42
C LYS A 578 -46.45 -12.08 -12.03
N ALA A 579 -45.88 -12.26 -10.82
CA ALA A 579 -45.69 -13.59 -10.27
C ALA A 579 -47.01 -14.30 -10.11
N ARG A 580 -47.23 -15.43 -10.78
CA ARG A 580 -48.35 -16.33 -10.53
C ARG A 580 -48.33 -16.76 -9.06
N PRO A 581 -49.43 -16.72 -8.30
CA PRO A 581 -49.49 -17.31 -6.98
C PRO A 581 -49.44 -18.83 -7.11
N GLY A 582 -48.42 -19.46 -6.55
CA GLY A 582 -48.38 -20.88 -6.25
C GLY A 582 -47.82 -21.80 -7.32
N SER A 583 -46.54 -22.12 -7.22
CA SER A 583 -46.03 -23.47 -7.45
C SER A 583 -44.89 -23.76 -6.47
N SER A 584 -45.26 -24.38 -5.36
CA SER A 584 -44.39 -25.11 -4.48
C SER A 584 -43.92 -26.37 -5.22
N SER A 585 -42.65 -26.43 -5.64
CA SER A 585 -42.06 -27.69 -6.09
C SER A 585 -41.66 -28.53 -4.89
N SER A 586 -42.50 -29.49 -4.59
CA SER A 586 -42.23 -30.65 -3.72
C SER A 586 -41.19 -31.54 -4.41
N SER A 587 -40.07 -31.74 -3.78
CA SER A 587 -39.12 -32.80 -4.13
C SER A 587 -39.60 -34.11 -3.56
N SER A 588 -40.07 -35.03 -4.41
CA SER A 588 -40.27 -36.43 -4.06
C SER A 588 -39.01 -37.24 -4.39
N LYS A 589 -38.47 -37.90 -3.37
CA LYS A 589 -37.56 -39.02 -3.47
C LYS A 589 -38.26 -40.21 -4.12
N ALA A 590 -37.66 -40.84 -5.11
CA ALA A 590 -37.86 -42.27 -5.37
C ALA A 590 -36.55 -42.85 -5.88
N GLY A 591 -36.10 -43.89 -5.24
CA GLY A 591 -34.95 -44.69 -5.58
C GLY A 591 -35.31 -45.73 -6.66
N GLY A 592 -34.29 -46.21 -7.36
CA GLY A 592 -34.39 -47.29 -8.32
C GLY A 592 -33.06 -47.66 -8.90
N LYS A 593 -32.62 -48.86 -8.58
CA LYS A 593 -31.40 -49.57 -8.99
C LYS A 593 -31.38 -49.85 -10.49
N GLY A 594 -30.16 -49.92 -11.07
CA GLY A 594 -29.82 -51.04 -11.91
C GLY A 594 -29.13 -50.74 -13.25
N LYS A 595 -27.89 -51.24 -13.37
CA LYS A 595 -27.19 -51.85 -14.55
C LYS A 595 -27.10 -50.99 -15.81
N GLY A 596 -25.96 -50.58 -16.36
CA GLY A 596 -24.84 -51.42 -16.79
C GLY A 596 -24.73 -51.41 -18.30
N ILE A 597 -23.48 -51.22 -18.84
CA ILE A 597 -23.00 -51.59 -20.17
C ILE A 597 -23.07 -50.51 -21.27
N GLY A 598 -21.88 -50.12 -21.76
CA GLY A 598 -21.57 -50.20 -23.18
C GLY A 598 -20.86 -49.01 -23.78
N PHE A 599 -19.59 -49.23 -24.03
CA PHE A 599 -18.68 -48.55 -24.94
C PHE A 599 -19.29 -48.02 -26.24
N SER A 600 -18.86 -46.86 -26.71
CA SER A 600 -18.18 -46.73 -27.99
C SER A 600 -17.70 -45.32 -28.27
N LYS A 601 -16.52 -45.22 -28.79
CA LYS A 601 -15.73 -44.08 -29.28
C LYS A 601 -16.01 -43.79 -30.76
N PRO A 602 -15.48 -42.75 -31.36
CA PRO A 602 -16.09 -41.76 -32.25
C PRO A 602 -15.88 -42.04 -33.77
N PRO A 603 -16.23 -41.12 -34.63
CA PRO A 603 -15.35 -40.89 -35.78
C PRO A 603 -14.93 -39.42 -35.97
N THR A 604 -13.75 -39.36 -36.51
CA THR A 604 -12.86 -38.29 -36.92
C THR A 604 -13.34 -37.55 -38.20
N GLY A 605 -13.06 -36.22 -38.22
CA GLY A 605 -12.56 -35.38 -39.27
C GLY A 605 -13.57 -34.72 -40.24
N PRO A 606 -13.15 -33.74 -41.05
CA PRO A 606 -11.99 -32.86 -40.95
C PRO A 606 -12.27 -31.34 -41.06
N SER A 607 -11.23 -30.58 -40.76
CA SER A 607 -10.95 -29.16 -40.95
C SER A 607 -11.63 -28.41 -42.10
N ARG A 608 -12.10 -27.18 -41.84
CA ARG A 608 -12.10 -26.08 -42.81
C ARG A 608 -11.86 -24.75 -42.10
N GLU A 609 -10.71 -24.13 -42.39
CA GLU A 609 -10.45 -22.72 -42.24
C GLU A 609 -11.37 -21.89 -43.13
N PRO A 610 -11.68 -20.66 -42.80
CA PRO A 610 -11.96 -19.64 -43.79
C PRO A 610 -10.91 -18.52 -43.79
N ARG A 611 -10.45 -18.30 -44.99
CA ARG A 611 -9.53 -17.30 -45.50
C ARG A 611 -10.04 -15.87 -45.29
N TYR A 612 -9.10 -14.98 -45.00
CA TYR A 612 -9.22 -13.54 -45.22
C TYR A 612 -9.19 -13.20 -46.72
N PRO A 613 -9.84 -12.14 -47.15
CA PRO A 613 -9.46 -11.44 -48.39
C PRO A 613 -8.78 -10.12 -48.07
N ASN A 614 -7.64 -9.99 -48.71
CA ASN A 614 -6.83 -8.81 -48.90
C ASN A 614 -7.43 -7.96 -50.04
N ALA A 615 -7.50 -6.64 -49.93
CA ALA A 615 -7.45 -5.75 -51.11
C ALA A 615 -7.19 -4.29 -50.73
N ASN A 616 -6.01 -3.84 -51.12
CA ASN A 616 -5.70 -2.64 -51.91
C ASN A 616 -5.84 -1.22 -51.29
N ARG A 617 -4.70 -0.60 -51.15
CA ARG A 617 -4.43 0.84 -51.41
C ARG A 617 -4.70 1.18 -52.88
N PRO A 618 -4.93 2.44 -53.36
CA PRO A 618 -4.06 3.59 -53.14
C PRO A 618 -4.75 5.00 -53.11
N GLY A 619 -3.97 6.08 -52.90
CA GLY A 619 -4.27 7.40 -53.44
C GLY A 619 -4.04 8.59 -52.46
N ARG A 620 -2.87 9.22 -52.55
CA ARG A 620 -2.69 10.66 -52.27
C ARG A 620 -3.25 11.48 -53.42
N PRO A 621 -3.68 12.75 -53.27
CA PRO A 621 -2.75 13.88 -53.50
C PRO A 621 -2.94 15.12 -52.60
N ASP A 622 -1.83 15.73 -52.40
CA ASP A 622 -1.33 17.10 -52.47
C ASP A 622 -2.22 18.35 -52.35
N HIS A 623 -1.57 19.35 -51.73
CA HIS A 623 -1.66 20.82 -51.78
C HIS A 623 -2.70 21.54 -50.90
N LEU A 624 -2.19 22.35 -49.99
CA LEU A 624 -2.12 23.80 -50.15
C LEU A 624 -1.48 24.50 -48.91
N LYS A 625 -0.51 25.34 -49.29
CA LYS A 625 0.18 26.37 -48.52
C LYS A 625 -0.78 27.42 -47.95
N ARG A 626 -0.43 28.00 -46.79
CA ARG A 626 -0.24 29.45 -46.58
C ARG A 626 -0.23 29.79 -45.09
N LYS A 627 0.90 30.36 -44.71
CA LYS A 627 1.27 31.75 -44.32
C LYS A 627 1.16 32.07 -42.83
N ASN A 628 2.35 32.25 -42.27
CA ASN A 628 2.65 33.10 -41.10
C ASN A 628 2.32 34.60 -41.40
N PRO A 629 2.02 35.40 -40.42
CA PRO A 629 2.92 36.53 -40.19
C PRO A 629 3.31 36.78 -38.71
N ARG A 630 4.45 37.38 -38.66
CA ARG A 630 5.22 37.96 -37.56
C ARG A 630 4.59 39.19 -36.91
N ARG A 631 5.21 39.54 -35.75
CA ARG A 631 5.44 40.88 -35.10
C ARG A 631 4.52 41.15 -33.91
N THR A 632 4.94 41.74 -32.79
CA THR A 632 6.07 42.60 -32.34
C THR A 632 5.94 42.69 -30.81
N ALA A 633 6.93 42.52 -30.02
CA ALA A 633 7.82 43.47 -29.33
C ALA A 633 7.16 44.43 -28.28
N SER A 634 7.84 44.49 -27.12
CA SER A 634 8.01 45.56 -26.12
C SER A 634 7.01 45.52 -24.94
N ARG A 635 7.41 45.38 -23.74
CA ARG A 635 8.37 46.02 -22.82
C ARG A 635 8.74 45.09 -21.70
#